data_5613a75027d7cd26b0e9ed4ffb3b2f55
#
_entry.id   5613a75027d7cd26b0e9ed4ffb3b2f55
#
_cell.length_a   1.000
_cell.length_b   1.000
_cell.length_c   1.000
_cell.angle_alpha   90.00
_cell.angle_beta   90.00
_cell.angle_gamma   90.00
#
_symmetry.space_group_name_H-M   'P 1'
#
loop_
_entity.id
_entity.type
_entity.pdbx_description
1 polymer ?
#
loop_
_entity_poly.entity_id
_entity_poly.type
_entity_poly.pdbx_seq_one_letter_code
_entity_poly.pdbx_strand_id
1 'polypeptide(L)'
;MCIRDRFCSVTVESGSVTNVTVTNSGSNYSFATIDVGLVPNIGSGGSGADLDIIIPPNGGHGADATREIGAYRLMFASKLETSTAVVDFPTDLTFRRVGLVLNPYDYNTTSISDQNTRSAVKALIFPQSGTGTPSGTFSPGTSITQTTTGAKGYVVSYDSTTKVMRYYQDSNDGVTSGNIVEFNGNYEITSSDIVTATPDSNFGTSSVPLTQITIGVSVYELGLSFIQGYANGEVEINSGEILYIDNRNPITRSTDQNEELKVVIEF
;
A
#
# COMPACT_ATOMS: atom_id res chain seq x y z
N MET A 1 -19.17 -34.99 -39.34
CA MET A 1 -20.53 -34.81 -38.80
C MET A 1 -20.76 -33.30 -38.78
N CYS A 2 -21.62 -32.81 -39.68
CA CYS A 2 -21.98 -31.37 -39.65
C CYS A 2 -22.97 -31.13 -38.52
N ILE A 3 -22.58 -30.44 -37.49
CA ILE A 3 -23.47 -30.08 -36.38
C ILE A 3 -24.06 -28.71 -36.71
N ARG A 4 -25.36 -28.64 -36.95
CA ARG A 4 -26.13 -27.40 -37.25
C ARG A 4 -26.90 -26.94 -36.01
N ASP A 5 -26.25 -26.68 -34.95
CA ASP A 5 -26.86 -26.28 -33.67
C ASP A 5 -26.57 -24.84 -33.26
N ARG A 6 -26.12 -24.03 -34.23
CA ARG A 6 -25.81 -22.63 -34.05
C ARG A 6 -26.83 -21.75 -34.70
N PHE A 7 -27.23 -20.74 -33.97
CA PHE A 7 -28.16 -19.73 -34.46
C PHE A 7 -27.58 -18.34 -34.21
N CYS A 8 -27.67 -17.53 -35.23
CA CYS A 8 -27.42 -16.10 -35.13
C CYS A 8 -28.63 -15.35 -35.69
N SER A 9 -28.92 -14.21 -35.14
CA SER A 9 -29.87 -13.25 -35.69
C SER A 9 -29.09 -12.20 -36.47
N VAL A 10 -29.60 -11.85 -37.64
CA VAL A 10 -28.98 -10.85 -38.52
C VAL A 10 -29.93 -9.67 -38.61
N THR A 11 -29.44 -8.48 -38.40
CA THR A 11 -30.15 -7.22 -38.64
C THR A 11 -29.71 -6.65 -39.97
N VAL A 12 -30.68 -6.35 -40.82
CA VAL A 12 -30.44 -5.77 -42.14
C VAL A 12 -31.12 -4.42 -42.22
N GLU A 13 -30.37 -3.38 -42.53
CA GLU A 13 -30.88 -2.02 -42.73
C GLU A 13 -30.44 -1.51 -44.09
N SER A 14 -31.39 -0.97 -44.86
CA SER A 14 -31.16 -0.44 -46.21
C SER A 14 -30.46 -1.42 -47.15
N GLY A 15 -30.73 -2.71 -47.01
CA GLY A 15 -30.17 -3.78 -47.85
C GLY A 15 -28.75 -4.23 -47.45
N SER A 16 -28.19 -3.72 -46.34
CA SER A 16 -26.89 -4.11 -45.82
C SER A 16 -27.02 -4.76 -44.45
N VAL A 17 -26.19 -5.77 -44.19
CA VAL A 17 -26.08 -6.38 -42.87
C VAL A 17 -25.38 -5.39 -41.92
N THR A 18 -26.06 -4.94 -40.87
CA THR A 18 -25.56 -3.98 -39.89
C THR A 18 -25.13 -4.62 -38.59
N ASN A 19 -25.72 -5.76 -38.23
CA ASN A 19 -25.36 -6.49 -37.03
C ASN A 19 -25.63 -7.98 -37.15
N VAL A 20 -24.77 -8.79 -36.54
CA VAL A 20 -24.94 -10.24 -36.41
C VAL A 20 -24.78 -10.59 -34.94
N THR A 21 -25.82 -11.08 -34.31
CA THR A 21 -25.80 -11.51 -32.92
C THR A 21 -25.89 -13.04 -32.84
N VAL A 22 -24.88 -13.64 -32.21
CA VAL A 22 -24.87 -15.07 -31.94
C VAL A 22 -25.83 -15.37 -30.78
N THR A 23 -26.95 -16.06 -31.08
CA THR A 23 -27.96 -16.39 -30.07
C THR A 23 -27.69 -17.70 -29.34
N ASN A 24 -26.93 -18.59 -29.98
CA ASN A 24 -26.46 -19.84 -29.38
C ASN A 24 -25.02 -20.08 -29.82
N SER A 25 -24.08 -19.93 -28.87
CA SER A 25 -22.62 -20.03 -29.14
C SER A 25 -22.08 -21.46 -29.11
N GLY A 26 -22.71 -22.41 -28.40
CA GLY A 26 -22.24 -23.79 -28.18
C GLY A 26 -20.80 -23.95 -27.72
N SER A 27 -20.22 -25.15 -27.85
CA SER A 27 -18.87 -25.47 -27.33
C SER A 27 -18.12 -26.47 -28.20
N ASN A 28 -16.79 -26.53 -28.01
CA ASN A 28 -15.89 -27.54 -28.61
C ASN A 28 -15.79 -27.53 -30.15
N TYR A 29 -15.80 -26.37 -30.78
CA TYR A 29 -15.55 -26.22 -32.20
C TYR A 29 -14.08 -25.93 -32.49
N SER A 30 -13.54 -26.62 -33.50
CA SER A 30 -12.22 -26.34 -34.04
C SER A 30 -12.25 -25.53 -35.35
N PHE A 31 -13.39 -25.56 -36.03
CA PHE A 31 -13.63 -24.72 -37.20
C PHE A 31 -15.14 -24.48 -37.37
N ALA A 32 -15.52 -23.39 -38.05
CA ALA A 32 -16.89 -23.09 -38.44
C ALA A 32 -16.88 -22.34 -39.78
N THR A 33 -17.98 -22.53 -40.52
CA THR A 33 -18.22 -21.80 -41.75
C THR A 33 -19.64 -21.25 -41.74
N ILE A 34 -19.86 -20.12 -42.39
CA ILE A 34 -21.17 -19.51 -42.54
C ILE A 34 -21.69 -19.88 -43.92
N ASP A 35 -22.92 -20.41 -43.94
CA ASP A 35 -23.66 -20.59 -45.18
C ASP A 35 -24.81 -19.55 -45.23
N VAL A 36 -24.56 -18.48 -45.93
CA VAL A 36 -25.52 -17.36 -46.08
C VAL A 36 -26.77 -17.80 -46.88
N GLY A 37 -26.65 -18.84 -47.72
CA GLY A 37 -27.76 -19.36 -48.50
C GLY A 37 -28.86 -20.06 -47.70
N LEU A 38 -28.59 -20.38 -46.44
CA LEU A 38 -29.55 -21.01 -45.53
C LEU A 38 -30.36 -20.02 -44.67
N VAL A 39 -30.12 -18.73 -44.82
CA VAL A 39 -30.86 -17.71 -44.04
C VAL A 39 -32.27 -17.57 -44.62
N PRO A 40 -33.34 -17.83 -43.85
CA PRO A 40 -34.70 -17.65 -44.33
C PRO A 40 -34.95 -16.19 -44.71
N ASN A 41 -35.62 -15.97 -45.85
CA ASN A 41 -36.02 -14.64 -46.35
C ASN A 41 -34.87 -13.72 -46.85
N ILE A 42 -33.73 -14.25 -47.25
CA ILE A 42 -32.88 -13.52 -48.16
C ILE A 42 -33.58 -13.42 -49.49
N GLY A 43 -34.07 -12.21 -49.82
CA GLY A 43 -34.76 -11.97 -51.10
C GLY A 43 -33.86 -12.37 -52.27
N SER A 44 -34.48 -12.82 -53.37
CA SER A 44 -33.78 -13.25 -54.57
C SER A 44 -32.99 -12.09 -55.23
N GLY A 45 -31.82 -11.81 -54.74
CA GLY A 45 -30.99 -10.72 -55.24
C GLY A 45 -29.96 -10.21 -54.25
N GLY A 46 -29.93 -10.74 -53.04
CA GLY A 46 -28.86 -10.41 -52.09
C GLY A 46 -27.56 -11.12 -52.44
N SER A 47 -26.48 -10.36 -52.65
CA SER A 47 -25.15 -10.91 -52.82
C SER A 47 -24.15 -10.03 -52.09
N GLY A 48 -23.10 -10.65 -51.58
CA GLY A 48 -21.93 -9.92 -51.10
C GLY A 48 -21.84 -9.67 -49.60
N ALA A 49 -22.64 -10.33 -48.76
CA ALA A 49 -22.29 -10.36 -47.34
C ALA A 49 -21.06 -11.29 -47.18
N ASP A 50 -19.92 -10.72 -46.90
CA ASP A 50 -18.72 -11.45 -46.53
C ASP A 50 -18.64 -11.45 -44.99
N LEU A 51 -18.85 -12.62 -44.42
CA LEU A 51 -18.88 -12.81 -42.97
C LEU A 51 -17.85 -13.85 -42.58
N ASP A 52 -16.97 -13.48 -41.71
CA ASP A 52 -15.96 -14.38 -41.18
C ASP A 52 -16.28 -14.79 -39.73
N ILE A 53 -15.87 -15.98 -39.34
CA ILE A 53 -16.10 -16.51 -37.99
C ILE A 53 -14.79 -16.62 -37.26
N ILE A 54 -14.70 -15.91 -36.15
CA ILE A 54 -13.62 -16.09 -35.17
C ILE A 54 -14.12 -17.03 -34.08
N ILE A 55 -13.54 -18.23 -34.01
CA ILE A 55 -13.81 -19.19 -32.93
C ILE A 55 -12.88 -18.87 -31.76
N PRO A 56 -13.43 -18.47 -30.61
CA PRO A 56 -12.60 -18.28 -29.45
C PRO A 56 -12.04 -19.61 -28.93
N PRO A 57 -10.90 -19.60 -28.26
CA PRO A 57 -10.38 -20.81 -27.60
C PRO A 57 -11.32 -21.31 -26.52
N ASN A 58 -11.10 -22.56 -26.08
CA ASN A 58 -11.94 -23.18 -25.07
C ASN A 58 -11.89 -22.37 -23.75
N GLY A 59 -13.05 -21.88 -23.31
CA GLY A 59 -13.19 -20.99 -22.16
C GLY A 59 -13.36 -19.51 -22.53
N GLY A 60 -13.25 -19.14 -23.82
CA GLY A 60 -13.33 -17.77 -24.32
C GLY A 60 -11.97 -17.07 -24.45
N HIS A 61 -11.94 -15.94 -25.13
CA HIS A 61 -10.73 -15.11 -25.22
C HIS A 61 -10.30 -14.61 -23.85
N GLY A 62 -9.01 -14.78 -23.53
CA GLY A 62 -8.43 -14.42 -22.24
C GLY A 62 -8.49 -15.52 -21.18
N ALA A 63 -9.16 -16.65 -21.43
CA ALA A 63 -9.22 -17.77 -20.48
C ALA A 63 -7.85 -18.46 -20.33
N ASP A 64 -7.08 -18.52 -21.43
CA ASP A 64 -5.69 -19.01 -21.45
C ASP A 64 -4.88 -18.14 -22.43
N ALA A 65 -4.42 -17.01 -21.93
CA ALA A 65 -3.71 -16.03 -22.74
C ALA A 65 -2.40 -16.60 -23.31
N THR A 66 -1.75 -17.50 -22.62
CA THR A 66 -0.50 -18.11 -23.10
C THR A 66 -0.73 -19.00 -24.32
N ARG A 67 -1.80 -19.80 -24.29
CA ARG A 67 -2.16 -20.67 -25.39
C ARG A 67 -2.70 -19.92 -26.60
N GLU A 68 -3.46 -18.86 -26.37
CA GLU A 68 -4.02 -18.03 -27.46
C GLU A 68 -2.95 -17.36 -28.31
N ILE A 69 -1.94 -16.81 -27.67
CA ILE A 69 -0.85 -16.09 -28.36
C ILE A 69 0.36 -16.98 -28.66
N GLY A 70 0.31 -18.27 -28.25
CA GLY A 70 1.44 -19.19 -28.41
C GLY A 70 2.70 -18.75 -27.66
N ALA A 71 2.52 -18.00 -26.58
CA ALA A 71 3.62 -17.47 -25.80
C ALA A 71 4.03 -18.44 -24.69
N TYR A 72 5.32 -18.57 -24.49
CA TYR A 72 5.92 -19.28 -23.36
C TYR A 72 6.35 -18.37 -22.24
N ARG A 73 6.27 -17.05 -22.48
CA ARG A 73 6.72 -16.02 -21.54
C ARG A 73 5.76 -14.86 -21.57
N LEU A 74 5.45 -14.36 -20.38
CA LEU A 74 4.70 -13.13 -20.18
C LEU A 74 5.64 -12.08 -19.59
N MET A 75 5.73 -10.92 -20.23
CA MET A 75 6.52 -9.79 -19.73
C MET A 75 5.59 -8.67 -19.28
N PHE A 76 5.74 -8.29 -18.03
CA PHE A 76 5.18 -7.05 -17.49
C PHE A 76 6.27 -5.97 -17.54
N ALA A 77 5.98 -4.87 -18.17
CA ALA A 77 6.84 -3.70 -18.18
C ALA A 77 6.09 -2.54 -17.52
N SER A 78 6.68 -1.96 -16.48
CA SER A 78 6.17 -0.76 -15.85
C SER A 78 7.25 0.30 -15.81
N LYS A 79 6.92 1.50 -16.23
CA LYS A 79 7.79 2.66 -16.11
C LYS A 79 7.41 3.39 -14.83
N LEU A 80 8.40 3.59 -13.97
CA LEU A 80 8.21 4.35 -12.74
C LEU A 80 8.39 5.83 -13.07
N GLU A 81 7.33 6.60 -12.88
CA GLU A 81 7.34 8.03 -13.22
C GLU A 81 7.52 8.87 -11.94
N THR A 82 8.47 9.79 -12.01
CA THR A 82 8.66 10.80 -10.97
C THR A 82 8.03 12.09 -11.48
N SER A 83 6.79 12.36 -11.13
CA SER A 83 6.19 13.66 -11.36
C SER A 83 5.92 14.35 -10.02
N THR A 84 5.85 15.68 -10.03
CA THR A 84 5.55 16.48 -8.82
C THR A 84 4.17 16.18 -8.20
N ALA A 85 3.31 15.44 -8.89
CA ALA A 85 1.96 15.11 -8.46
C ALA A 85 1.79 13.64 -8.03
N VAL A 86 2.60 12.72 -8.58
CA VAL A 86 2.57 11.29 -8.25
C VAL A 86 4.03 10.83 -8.20
N VAL A 87 4.48 10.46 -7.02
CA VAL A 87 5.85 9.99 -6.80
C VAL A 87 5.78 8.50 -6.52
N ASP A 88 6.02 7.68 -7.54
CA ASP A 88 6.16 6.23 -7.38
C ASP A 88 7.44 5.90 -6.59
N PHE A 89 8.49 6.73 -6.83
CA PHE A 89 9.73 6.68 -6.08
C PHE A 89 10.22 8.08 -5.75
N PRO A 90 10.45 8.41 -4.47
CA PRO A 90 11.03 9.69 -4.09
C PRO A 90 12.46 9.82 -4.62
N THR A 91 12.88 11.05 -4.93
CA THR A 91 14.24 11.36 -5.41
C THR A 91 15.32 11.10 -4.38
N ASP A 92 14.94 11.15 -3.09
CA ASP A 92 15.82 10.88 -1.96
C ASP A 92 15.25 9.74 -1.12
N LEU A 93 15.89 8.58 -1.20
CA LEU A 93 15.59 7.42 -0.36
C LEU A 93 16.67 7.28 0.70
N THR A 94 16.30 7.47 1.95
CA THR A 94 17.21 7.34 3.11
C THR A 94 17.15 5.97 3.77
N PHE A 95 16.73 4.93 3.04
CA PHE A 95 16.76 3.58 3.57
C PHE A 95 18.20 3.14 3.84
N ARG A 96 18.57 3.17 5.09
CA ARG A 96 19.89 2.72 5.53
C ARG A 96 19.90 1.25 5.90
N ARG A 97 18.78 0.72 6.41
CA ARG A 97 18.64 -0.68 6.81
C ARG A 97 17.20 -1.14 6.61
N VAL A 98 17.04 -2.26 5.92
CA VAL A 98 15.77 -2.96 5.79
C VAL A 98 15.98 -4.37 6.32
N GLY A 99 15.12 -4.80 7.22
CA GLY A 99 15.14 -6.14 7.78
C GLY A 99 13.76 -6.78 7.69
N LEU A 100 13.76 -8.11 7.61
CA LEU A 100 12.59 -8.95 7.79
C LEU A 100 12.77 -9.73 9.08
N VAL A 101 11.80 -9.62 9.97
CA VAL A 101 11.77 -10.33 11.26
C VAL A 101 10.57 -11.25 11.28
N LEU A 102 10.81 -12.51 11.62
CA LEU A 102 9.77 -13.53 11.78
C LEU A 102 9.35 -13.60 13.25
N ASN A 103 8.04 -13.65 13.48
CA ASN A 103 7.42 -13.88 14.79
C ASN A 103 7.98 -12.97 15.90
N PRO A 104 7.98 -11.64 15.74
CA PRO A 104 8.30 -10.74 16.85
C PRO A 104 7.26 -10.92 17.96
N TYR A 105 7.60 -10.57 19.19
CA TYR A 105 6.70 -10.69 20.33
C TYR A 105 5.91 -9.40 20.58
N ASP A 106 4.74 -9.53 21.18
CA ASP A 106 4.02 -8.40 21.74
C ASP A 106 4.81 -7.78 22.87
N TYR A 107 4.73 -6.44 22.98
CA TYR A 107 5.49 -5.67 23.97
C TYR A 107 5.33 -6.25 25.38
N ASN A 108 6.46 -6.45 26.05
CA ASN A 108 6.57 -6.99 27.40
C ASN A 108 5.92 -8.38 27.60
N THR A 109 5.86 -9.17 26.54
CA THR A 109 5.35 -10.56 26.57
C THR A 109 6.27 -11.52 25.81
N THR A 110 5.92 -12.80 25.83
CA THR A 110 6.51 -13.84 24.96
C THR A 110 5.53 -14.35 23.92
N SER A 111 4.37 -13.71 23.78
CA SER A 111 3.37 -14.03 22.78
C SER A 111 3.78 -13.45 21.44
N ILE A 112 3.61 -14.21 20.36
CA ILE A 112 3.90 -13.74 19.00
C ILE A 112 2.88 -12.65 18.63
N SER A 113 3.39 -11.51 18.14
CA SER A 113 2.59 -10.42 17.59
C SER A 113 1.76 -10.88 16.40
N ASP A 114 0.52 -10.44 16.34
CA ASP A 114 -0.39 -10.70 15.25
C ASP A 114 -0.54 -9.50 14.30
N GLN A 115 -1.49 -9.59 13.37
CA GLN A 115 -1.74 -8.50 12.43
C GLN A 115 -2.30 -7.22 13.07
N ASN A 116 -2.74 -7.24 14.31
CA ASN A 116 -3.33 -6.11 15.02
C ASN A 116 -2.29 -5.39 15.90
N THR A 117 -1.22 -6.09 16.30
CA THR A 117 -0.14 -5.59 17.15
C THR A 117 1.18 -5.57 16.38
N ARG A 118 1.37 -4.55 15.53
CA ARG A 118 2.51 -4.49 14.58
C ARG A 118 3.44 -3.32 14.76
N SER A 119 3.05 -2.31 15.54
CA SER A 119 3.84 -1.09 15.64
C SER A 119 4.97 -1.25 16.65
N ALA A 120 6.21 -1.22 16.18
CA ALA A 120 7.39 -1.11 17.06
C ALA A 120 7.70 0.36 17.42
N VAL A 121 6.95 1.32 16.90
CA VAL A 121 7.20 2.75 17.03
C VAL A 121 6.54 3.29 18.28
N LYS A 122 7.32 4.00 19.12
CA LYS A 122 6.81 4.71 20.29
C LYS A 122 5.98 5.92 19.89
N ALA A 123 5.13 6.39 20.77
CA ALA A 123 4.35 7.60 20.52
C ALA A 123 4.28 8.53 21.74
N LEU A 124 4.03 9.79 21.42
CA LEU A 124 3.74 10.85 22.36
C LEU A 124 2.42 11.50 21.96
N ILE A 125 1.62 11.90 22.96
CA ILE A 125 0.46 12.77 22.74
C ILE A 125 0.68 14.09 23.44
N PHE A 126 0.33 15.17 22.75
CA PHE A 126 0.42 16.53 23.27
C PHE A 126 -0.98 17.09 23.58
N PRO A 127 -1.06 18.11 24.45
CA PRO A 127 -2.34 18.77 24.76
C PRO A 127 -2.99 19.35 23.49
N GLN A 128 -4.31 19.26 23.41
CA GLN A 128 -5.08 19.82 22.31
C GLN A 128 -5.04 21.36 22.29
N SER A 129 -4.90 21.97 23.47
CA SER A 129 -4.83 23.41 23.65
C SER A 129 -4.09 23.78 24.94
N GLY A 130 -3.63 25.00 25.05
CA GLY A 130 -2.98 25.51 26.26
C GLY A 130 -1.48 25.22 26.32
N THR A 131 -0.95 25.16 27.55
CA THR A 131 0.48 24.94 27.79
C THR A 131 0.88 23.54 27.30
N GLY A 132 1.99 23.47 26.57
CA GLY A 132 2.51 22.21 26.03
C GLY A 132 1.99 21.84 24.64
N THR A 133 0.98 22.56 24.13
CA THR A 133 0.54 22.36 22.73
C THR A 133 1.68 22.65 21.75
N PRO A 134 1.88 21.84 20.72
CA PRO A 134 2.93 22.08 19.73
C PRO A 134 2.88 23.45 19.11
N SER A 135 4.03 24.13 19.05
CA SER A 135 4.18 25.47 18.44
C SER A 135 4.06 25.47 16.91
N GLY A 136 3.96 24.28 16.30
CA GLY A 136 3.85 24.04 14.87
C GLY A 136 3.57 22.59 14.55
N THR A 137 4.01 22.14 13.39
CA THR A 137 3.86 20.76 12.91
C THR A 137 5.22 20.07 12.90
N PHE A 138 5.31 18.89 13.50
CA PHE A 138 6.50 18.06 13.42
C PHE A 138 6.60 17.37 12.05
N SER A 139 7.70 17.58 11.35
CA SER A 139 7.94 16.97 10.04
C SER A 139 8.54 15.58 10.18
N PRO A 140 8.10 14.57 9.41
CA PRO A 140 8.73 13.25 9.39
C PRO A 140 10.22 13.33 9.07
N GLY A 141 11.02 12.51 9.77
CA GLY A 141 12.48 12.46 9.62
C GLY A 141 13.25 13.52 10.41
N THR A 142 12.60 14.52 11.01
CA THR A 142 13.27 15.50 11.85
C THR A 142 13.69 14.90 13.19
N SER A 143 14.84 15.33 13.71
CA SER A 143 15.27 14.93 15.04
C SER A 143 14.49 15.68 16.11
N ILE A 144 14.19 15.01 17.20
CA ILE A 144 13.57 15.57 18.41
C ILE A 144 14.50 15.34 19.61
N THR A 145 14.54 16.31 20.49
CA THR A 145 15.40 16.27 21.67
C THR A 145 14.62 16.75 22.89
N GLN A 146 14.75 16.05 23.99
CA GLN A 146 14.32 16.51 25.31
C GLN A 146 15.55 16.93 26.08
N THR A 147 15.82 18.22 26.10
CA THR A 147 17.08 18.78 26.63
C THR A 147 17.33 18.41 28.10
N THR A 148 16.28 18.35 28.90
CA THR A 148 16.37 18.05 30.33
C THR A 148 16.85 16.63 30.60
N THR A 149 16.41 15.65 29.80
CA THR A 149 16.79 14.24 29.98
C THR A 149 17.98 13.84 29.13
N GLY A 150 18.22 14.56 28.02
CA GLY A 150 19.17 14.19 27.00
C GLY A 150 18.62 13.16 26.00
N ALA A 151 17.33 12.83 26.10
CA ALA A 151 16.69 11.91 25.17
C ALA A 151 16.64 12.50 23.75
N LYS A 152 16.92 11.66 22.75
CA LYS A 152 16.84 11.99 21.33
C LYS A 152 16.06 10.95 20.59
N GLY A 153 15.41 11.36 19.51
CA GLY A 153 14.67 10.49 18.61
C GLY A 153 14.38 11.17 17.28
N TYR A 154 13.65 10.49 16.45
CA TYR A 154 13.29 10.96 15.12
C TYR A 154 11.78 10.78 14.87
N VAL A 155 11.17 11.81 14.31
CA VAL A 155 9.74 11.80 13.99
C VAL A 155 9.46 10.83 12.85
N VAL A 156 8.52 9.92 13.06
CA VAL A 156 7.98 9.04 12.01
C VAL A 156 6.77 9.69 11.38
N SER A 157 5.83 10.14 12.21
CA SER A 157 4.63 10.84 11.77
C SER A 157 4.08 11.72 12.89
N TYR A 158 3.35 12.75 12.51
CA TYR A 158 2.61 13.61 13.42
C TYR A 158 1.20 13.85 12.89
N ASP A 159 0.21 13.55 13.70
CA ASP A 159 -1.19 13.87 13.41
C ASP A 159 -1.57 15.16 14.12
N SER A 160 -1.80 16.20 13.34
CA SER A 160 -2.18 17.52 13.87
C SER A 160 -3.58 17.56 14.49
N THR A 161 -4.45 16.59 14.18
CA THR A 161 -5.81 16.49 14.75
C THR A 161 -5.76 15.92 16.16
N THR A 162 -5.18 14.74 16.32
CA THR A 162 -5.08 14.06 17.61
C THR A 162 -3.90 14.53 18.45
N LYS A 163 -2.97 15.30 17.87
CA LYS A 163 -1.69 15.72 18.48
C LYS A 163 -0.80 14.53 18.86
N VAL A 164 -0.93 13.42 18.17
CA VAL A 164 -0.09 12.24 18.36
C VAL A 164 1.11 12.31 17.44
N MET A 165 2.28 12.18 18.03
CA MET A 165 3.57 12.04 17.34
C MET A 165 4.08 10.62 17.52
N ARG A 166 4.39 9.93 16.43
CA ARG A 166 5.11 8.66 16.45
C ARG A 166 6.59 8.91 16.20
N TYR A 167 7.44 8.22 16.94
CA TYR A 167 8.88 8.42 16.86
C TYR A 167 9.64 7.13 17.13
N TYR A 168 10.88 7.10 16.71
CA TYR A 168 11.83 6.06 17.09
C TYR A 168 13.10 6.69 17.68
N GLN A 169 13.85 5.88 18.43
CA GLN A 169 15.17 6.26 18.99
C GLN A 169 16.23 5.38 18.38
N ASP A 170 17.33 5.99 17.94
CA ASP A 170 18.47 5.26 17.40
C ASP A 170 19.38 4.82 18.55
N SER A 171 19.88 3.59 18.47
CA SER A 171 20.85 3.04 19.44
C SER A 171 22.20 3.74 19.45
N ASN A 172 22.47 4.60 18.48
CA ASN A 172 23.72 5.34 18.35
C ASN A 172 23.61 6.83 18.70
N ASP A 173 22.41 7.33 18.97
CA ASP A 173 22.15 8.74 19.27
C ASP A 173 21.30 8.87 20.55
N GLY A 174 21.61 9.86 21.39
CA GLY A 174 20.93 10.00 22.68
C GLY A 174 21.22 8.86 23.65
N VAL A 175 22.43 8.33 23.65
CA VAL A 175 22.86 7.20 24.46
C VAL A 175 23.72 7.68 25.62
N THR A 176 23.44 7.19 26.83
CA THR A 176 24.23 7.42 28.02
C THR A 176 24.66 6.08 28.61
N SER A 177 25.98 5.90 28.83
CA SER A 177 26.55 4.64 29.38
C SER A 177 26.10 3.38 28.61
N GLY A 178 25.94 3.50 27.27
CA GLY A 178 25.54 2.38 26.39
C GLY A 178 24.03 2.10 26.32
N ASN A 179 23.20 2.89 27.05
CA ASN A 179 21.75 2.74 27.03
C ASN A 179 21.08 3.96 26.39
N ILE A 180 20.02 3.71 25.62
CA ILE A 180 19.17 4.78 25.08
C ILE A 180 18.53 5.53 26.25
N VAL A 181 18.62 6.86 26.22
CA VAL A 181 17.91 7.72 27.15
C VAL A 181 16.49 7.88 26.65
N GLU A 182 15.53 7.37 27.41
CA GLU A 182 14.12 7.43 27.08
C GLU A 182 13.54 8.83 27.31
N PHE A 183 12.60 9.23 26.45
CA PHE A 183 11.76 10.39 26.72
C PHE A 183 10.88 10.10 27.92
N ASN A 184 10.85 11.00 28.88
CA ASN A 184 10.05 10.83 30.09
C ASN A 184 9.66 12.18 30.72
N GLY A 185 8.73 12.11 31.66
CA GLY A 185 8.31 13.27 32.44
C GLY A 185 7.60 14.35 31.62
N ASN A 186 7.33 15.47 32.27
CA ASN A 186 6.63 16.60 31.64
C ASN A 186 7.66 17.67 31.22
N TYR A 187 8.60 17.26 30.34
CA TYR A 187 9.65 18.13 29.85
C TYR A 187 9.46 18.46 28.37
N GLU A 188 9.85 19.66 28.01
CA GLU A 188 9.75 20.14 26.63
C GLU A 188 10.59 19.30 25.66
N ILE A 189 9.99 19.02 24.52
CA ILE A 189 10.60 18.38 23.37
C ILE A 189 10.71 19.42 22.26
N THR A 190 11.91 19.54 21.71
CA THR A 190 12.20 20.47 20.60
C THR A 190 12.65 19.67 19.39
N SER A 191 12.10 19.97 18.21
CA SER A 191 12.56 19.40 16.95
C SER A 191 13.65 20.25 16.30
N SER A 192 14.38 19.66 15.35
CA SER A 192 15.33 20.40 14.49
C SER A 192 14.65 21.52 13.68
N ASP A 193 13.35 21.45 13.44
CA ASP A 193 12.52 22.49 12.81
C ASP A 193 12.06 23.57 13.82
N ILE A 194 12.59 23.55 15.04
CA ILE A 194 12.28 24.51 16.12
C ILE A 194 10.80 24.43 16.58
N VAL A 195 10.13 23.34 16.32
CA VAL A 195 8.80 23.07 16.90
C VAL A 195 8.99 22.54 18.31
N THR A 196 8.32 23.16 19.27
CA THR A 196 8.36 22.78 20.68
C THR A 196 7.01 22.29 21.16
N ALA A 197 7.02 21.29 22.04
CA ALA A 197 5.82 20.78 22.69
C ALA A 197 6.19 20.06 23.99
N THR A 198 5.21 19.94 24.90
CA THR A 198 5.38 19.15 26.11
C THR A 198 4.34 18.04 26.13
N PRO A 199 4.71 16.78 26.39
CA PRO A 199 3.75 15.67 26.44
C PRO A 199 2.62 15.92 27.43
N ASP A 200 1.41 15.45 27.10
CA ASP A 200 0.25 15.62 27.97
C ASP A 200 0.30 14.63 29.15
N SER A 201 0.91 15.05 30.24
CA SER A 201 1.05 14.23 31.46
C SER A 201 -0.30 13.84 32.10
N ASN A 202 -1.40 14.47 31.71
CA ASN A 202 -2.74 14.12 32.16
C ASN A 202 -3.42 13.06 31.29
N PHE A 203 -2.83 12.72 30.12
CA PHE A 203 -3.41 11.77 29.18
C PHE A 203 -3.04 10.34 29.56
N GLY A 204 -3.97 9.65 30.20
CA GLY A 204 -3.82 8.29 30.71
C GLY A 204 -3.04 8.21 32.04
N THR A 205 -3.26 7.14 32.77
CA THR A 205 -2.52 6.80 33.99
C THR A 205 -2.08 5.34 33.93
N SER A 206 -1.16 4.93 34.82
CA SER A 206 -0.73 3.52 34.89
C SER A 206 -1.88 2.55 35.21
N SER A 207 -2.91 3.00 35.93
CA SER A 207 -4.10 2.21 36.25
C SER A 207 -5.21 2.31 35.20
N VAL A 208 -5.23 3.38 34.39
CA VAL A 208 -6.22 3.64 33.35
C VAL A 208 -5.49 4.22 32.12
N PRO A 209 -4.82 3.38 31.34
CA PRO A 209 -4.26 3.82 30.06
C PRO A 209 -5.37 4.26 29.11
N LEU A 210 -5.08 5.22 28.23
CA LEU A 210 -6.02 5.70 27.22
C LEU A 210 -5.61 5.29 25.82
N THR A 211 -6.56 4.73 25.07
CA THR A 211 -6.37 4.28 23.68
C THR A 211 -7.12 5.14 22.68
N GLN A 212 -7.92 6.09 23.16
CA GLN A 212 -8.77 6.96 22.36
C GLN A 212 -8.79 8.38 22.90
N ILE A 213 -9.06 9.35 22.03
CA ILE A 213 -9.26 10.75 22.41
C ILE A 213 -10.57 11.28 21.84
N THR A 214 -11.29 12.08 22.63
CA THR A 214 -12.49 12.77 22.18
C THR A 214 -12.16 14.23 21.84
N ILE A 215 -12.42 14.64 20.61
CA ILE A 215 -12.22 16.01 20.15
C ILE A 215 -13.55 16.54 19.64
N GLY A 216 -14.12 17.48 20.35
CA GLY A 216 -15.49 17.95 20.11
C GLY A 216 -16.50 16.82 20.35
N VAL A 217 -17.16 16.36 19.28
CA VAL A 217 -18.15 15.26 19.30
C VAL A 217 -17.58 13.95 18.72
N SER A 218 -16.37 13.96 18.22
CA SER A 218 -15.75 12.81 17.55
C SER A 218 -14.77 12.08 18.45
N VAL A 219 -14.83 10.75 18.42
CA VAL A 219 -13.89 9.87 19.12
C VAL A 219 -12.89 9.35 18.09
N TYR A 220 -11.61 9.44 18.41
CA TYR A 220 -10.50 8.97 17.58
C TYR A 220 -9.76 7.85 18.30
N GLU A 221 -9.67 6.69 17.68
CA GLU A 221 -8.83 5.59 18.13
C GLU A 221 -7.36 5.90 17.83
N LEU A 222 -6.48 5.77 18.83
CA LEU A 222 -5.07 6.14 18.70
C LEU A 222 -4.18 4.98 18.27
N GLY A 223 -4.68 3.74 18.39
CA GLY A 223 -3.96 2.51 18.04
C GLY A 223 -2.84 2.13 19.00
N LEU A 224 -2.60 2.91 20.05
CA LEU A 224 -1.61 2.66 21.09
C LEU A 224 -2.19 3.04 22.45
N SER A 225 -1.65 2.46 23.50
CA SER A 225 -2.08 2.70 24.88
C SER A 225 -1.17 3.72 25.55
N PHE A 226 -1.72 4.87 25.91
CA PHE A 226 -0.99 5.99 26.47
C PHE A 226 -1.08 6.04 28.00
N ILE A 227 0.05 6.28 28.63
CA ILE A 227 0.20 6.53 30.06
C ILE A 227 0.97 7.84 30.22
N GLN A 228 0.34 8.84 30.84
CA GLN A 228 0.93 10.17 31.06
C GLN A 228 1.51 10.80 29.78
N GLY A 229 0.79 10.60 28.65
CA GLY A 229 1.18 11.14 27.37
C GLY A 229 2.20 10.31 26.57
N TYR A 230 2.64 9.18 27.09
CA TYR A 230 3.62 8.28 26.46
C TYR A 230 2.97 6.95 26.10
N ALA A 231 3.33 6.40 24.93
CA ALA A 231 2.97 5.04 24.54
C ALA A 231 4.20 4.30 24.01
N ASN A 232 4.36 3.07 24.48
CA ASN A 232 5.34 2.15 23.91
C ASN A 232 4.82 1.57 22.60
N GLY A 233 5.72 1.00 21.80
CA GLY A 233 5.33 0.20 20.65
C GLY A 233 4.53 -1.04 21.09
N GLU A 234 3.79 -1.62 20.15
CA GLU A 234 3.03 -2.86 20.37
C GLU A 234 3.94 -4.09 20.28
N VAL A 235 5.05 -3.96 19.56
CA VAL A 235 6.02 -5.03 19.32
C VAL A 235 7.24 -4.84 20.24
N GLU A 236 7.67 -5.94 20.87
CA GLU A 236 8.88 -5.96 21.67
C GLU A 236 10.13 -5.79 20.81
N ILE A 237 10.93 -4.78 21.13
CA ILE A 237 12.17 -4.47 20.42
C ILE A 237 13.18 -5.61 20.61
N ASN A 238 13.87 -6.00 19.53
CA ASN A 238 14.86 -7.08 19.49
C ASN A 238 14.30 -8.49 19.75
N SER A 239 13.01 -8.69 19.56
CA SER A 239 12.37 -10.01 19.57
C SER A 239 12.22 -10.60 18.17
N GLY A 240 11.92 -11.89 18.09
CA GLY A 240 11.75 -12.62 16.83
C GLY A 240 13.06 -13.08 16.19
N GLU A 241 12.94 -13.70 15.03
CA GLU A 241 14.05 -14.22 14.24
C GLU A 241 14.31 -13.35 13.01
N ILE A 242 15.55 -12.95 12.80
CA ILE A 242 15.93 -12.14 11.64
C ILE A 242 16.07 -13.08 10.43
N LEU A 243 15.18 -12.91 9.43
CA LEU A 243 15.22 -13.67 8.18
C LEU A 243 16.14 -13.01 7.14
N TYR A 244 16.18 -11.69 7.10
CA TYR A 244 16.92 -10.95 6.08
C TYR A 244 17.29 -9.56 6.58
N ILE A 245 18.48 -9.11 6.24
CA ILE A 245 18.94 -7.73 6.45
C ILE A 245 19.56 -7.21 5.16
N ASP A 246 19.10 -6.06 4.71
CA ASP A 246 19.73 -5.29 3.64
C ASP A 246 20.22 -3.96 4.22
N ASN A 247 21.53 -3.75 4.17
CA ASN A 247 22.15 -2.51 4.63
C ASN A 247 22.66 -1.74 3.42
N ARG A 248 21.84 -0.87 2.86
CA ARG A 248 22.17 -0.06 1.69
C ARG A 248 22.51 1.37 2.09
N ASN A 249 23.43 1.97 1.34
CA ASN A 249 23.66 3.40 1.42
C ASN A 249 22.43 4.16 0.89
N PRO A 250 22.18 5.38 1.38
CA PRO A 250 21.17 6.26 0.81
C PRO A 250 21.34 6.39 -0.70
N ILE A 251 20.25 6.30 -1.44
CA ILE A 251 20.26 6.46 -2.89
C ILE A 251 19.67 7.82 -3.21
N THR A 252 20.48 8.68 -3.81
CA THR A 252 20.01 9.95 -4.37
C THR A 252 19.83 9.77 -5.87
N ARG A 253 18.66 10.11 -6.39
CA ARG A 253 18.34 10.00 -7.81
C ARG A 253 18.44 11.36 -8.48
N SER A 254 18.89 11.36 -9.74
CA SER A 254 18.75 12.53 -10.60
C SER A 254 17.26 12.73 -10.96
N THR A 255 16.84 13.98 -11.07
CA THR A 255 15.48 14.33 -11.55
C THR A 255 15.19 13.83 -12.99
N ASP A 256 16.26 13.58 -13.77
CA ASP A 256 16.17 13.10 -15.14
C ASP A 256 16.27 11.57 -15.25
N GLN A 257 16.37 10.86 -14.13
CA GLN A 257 16.51 9.41 -14.12
C GLN A 257 15.18 8.74 -14.46
N ASN A 258 15.20 7.89 -15.50
CA ASN A 258 14.07 7.03 -15.85
C ASN A 258 14.34 5.60 -15.38
N GLU A 259 13.33 4.98 -14.82
CA GLU A 259 13.40 3.60 -14.35
C GLU A 259 12.30 2.76 -14.95
N GLU A 260 12.68 1.58 -15.42
CA GLU A 260 11.75 0.59 -15.93
C GLU A 260 11.90 -0.71 -15.12
N LEU A 261 10.78 -1.21 -14.64
CA LEU A 261 10.69 -2.55 -14.08
C LEU A 261 10.17 -3.50 -15.15
N LYS A 262 10.94 -4.53 -15.48
CA LYS A 262 10.53 -5.60 -16.39
C LYS A 262 10.55 -6.92 -15.64
N VAL A 263 9.39 -7.56 -15.57
CA VAL A 263 9.26 -8.90 -14.98
C VAL A 263 8.89 -9.86 -16.09
N VAL A 264 9.69 -10.90 -16.28
CA VAL A 264 9.43 -11.97 -17.25
C VAL A 264 9.06 -13.23 -16.47
N ILE A 265 7.88 -13.75 -16.73
CA ILE A 265 7.40 -15.02 -16.16
C ILE A 265 7.43 -16.05 -17.30
N GLU A 266 8.07 -17.19 -17.09
CA GLU A 266 8.09 -18.33 -18.00
C GLU A 266 7.13 -19.41 -17.47
N PHE A 267 6.32 -20.02 -18.38
CA PHE A 267 5.29 -21.02 -18.06
C PHE A 267 5.72 -22.41 -18.54
#